data_7a1c42a13943f6a7b4328bde3bb4d24e
#
_entry.id   7a1c42a13943f6a7b4328bde3bb4d24e
#
_cell.length_a   1.000
_cell.length_b   1.000
_cell.length_c   1.000
_cell.angle_alpha   90.00
_cell.angle_beta   90.00
_cell.angle_gamma   90.00
#
_symmetry.space_group_name_H-M   'P 1'
#
loop_
_entity.id
_entity.type
_entity.pdbx_description
1 polymer ?
#
loop_
_entity_poly.entity_id
_entity_poly.type
_entity_poly.pdbx_seq_one_letter_code
_entity_poly.pdbx_strand_id
1 'polypeptide(L)'
;MDIILNIIKSVIFGIVQGVTEFLPISSTGHLILLQTFMPLNVFADPEKNKAFWDVYKVVIQFGSILSVLLLYWKRLCPLGKNVSEPKKKNIYHTWLMVVVASIPLVAGMLLNDWIDNVMSTPYVIGITLILYGILFIWMENREKKYTIEHVSQITPKKAFGVGMFQILALVPGTSRSGSTI
;
A
#
# COMPACT_ATOMS: atom_id res chain seq x y z
N MET A 1 19.89 18.61 -18.22
CA MET A 1 19.38 17.98 -16.99
C MET A 1 20.14 16.67 -16.77
N ASP A 2 20.66 16.47 -15.60
CA ASP A 2 21.64 15.40 -15.35
C ASP A 2 20.93 14.04 -15.23
N ILE A 3 21.00 13.23 -16.29
CA ILE A 3 20.37 11.91 -16.38
C ILE A 3 20.88 11.00 -15.26
N ILE A 4 22.19 11.05 -14.99
CA ILE A 4 22.82 10.23 -13.95
C ILE A 4 22.24 10.56 -12.58
N LEU A 5 22.09 11.85 -12.27
CA LEU A 5 21.50 12.30 -11.01
C LEU A 5 20.04 11.82 -10.86
N ASN A 6 19.24 11.89 -11.92
CA ASN A 6 17.86 11.41 -11.88
C ASN A 6 17.78 9.88 -11.73
N ILE A 7 18.71 9.12 -12.30
CA ILE A 7 18.81 7.66 -12.08
C ILE A 7 19.13 7.37 -10.61
N ILE A 8 20.11 8.07 -10.02
CA ILE A 8 20.47 7.89 -8.61
C ILE A 8 19.27 8.21 -7.69
N LYS A 9 18.60 9.35 -7.93
CA LYS A 9 17.38 9.70 -7.22
C LYS A 9 16.31 8.61 -7.34
N SER A 10 16.09 8.11 -8.55
CA SER A 10 15.13 7.03 -8.81
C SER A 10 15.44 5.76 -8.02
N VAL A 11 16.71 5.39 -7.92
CA VAL A 11 17.13 4.24 -7.09
C VAL A 11 16.83 4.49 -5.61
N ILE A 12 17.10 5.70 -5.10
CA ILE A 12 16.79 6.06 -3.71
C ILE A 12 15.28 5.98 -3.45
N PHE A 13 14.45 6.55 -4.36
CA PHE A 13 12.99 6.43 -4.27
C PHE A 13 12.53 4.97 -4.27
N GLY A 14 13.12 4.12 -5.12
CA GLY A 14 12.81 2.69 -5.17
C GLY A 14 13.16 1.95 -3.87
N ILE A 15 14.29 2.29 -3.24
CA ILE A 15 14.70 1.73 -1.94
C ILE A 15 13.71 2.17 -0.85
N VAL A 16 13.39 3.46 -0.77
CA VAL A 16 12.43 3.99 0.21
C VAL A 16 11.06 3.32 0.03
N GLN A 17 10.57 3.21 -1.21
CA GLN A 17 9.33 2.51 -1.52
C GLN A 17 9.38 1.05 -1.04
N GLY A 18 10.43 0.31 -1.40
CA GLY A 18 10.57 -1.10 -1.06
C GLY A 18 10.63 -1.37 0.45
N VAL A 19 11.22 -0.47 1.23
CA VAL A 19 11.26 -0.59 2.70
C VAL A 19 9.92 -0.17 3.32
N THR A 20 9.36 0.97 2.90
CA THR A 20 8.20 1.56 3.56
C THR A 20 6.87 0.93 3.16
N GLU A 21 6.80 0.22 2.03
CA GLU A 21 5.57 -0.46 1.58
C GLU A 21 5.15 -1.59 2.52
N PHE A 22 6.12 -2.32 3.07
CA PHE A 22 5.86 -3.45 3.97
C PHE A 22 5.76 -3.06 5.44
N LEU A 23 6.11 -1.83 5.77
CA LEU A 23 5.95 -1.27 7.10
C LEU A 23 4.65 -0.46 7.18
N PRO A 24 3.95 -0.45 8.32
CA PRO A 24 2.69 0.30 8.47
C PRO A 24 2.95 1.81 8.67
N ILE A 25 3.81 2.43 7.83
CA ILE A 25 4.28 3.82 7.97
C ILE A 25 3.97 4.73 6.78
N SER A 26 3.13 4.29 5.83
CA SER A 26 2.75 5.02 4.63
C SER A 26 3.90 5.29 3.64
N SER A 27 4.12 4.37 2.71
CA SER A 27 5.10 4.53 1.62
C SER A 27 4.83 5.77 0.76
N THR A 28 3.57 6.01 0.38
CA THR A 28 3.17 7.19 -0.39
C THR A 28 3.52 8.49 0.33
N GLY A 29 3.26 8.57 1.64
CA GLY A 29 3.63 9.72 2.46
C GLY A 29 5.15 9.98 2.44
N HIS A 30 5.96 8.93 2.60
CA HIS A 30 7.41 9.05 2.54
C HIS A 30 7.93 9.48 1.16
N LEU A 31 7.34 8.95 0.07
CA LEU A 31 7.71 9.36 -1.28
C LEU A 31 7.40 10.83 -1.55
N ILE A 32 6.24 11.33 -1.10
CA ILE A 32 5.86 12.74 -1.27
C ILE A 32 6.79 13.65 -0.45
N LEU A 33 7.09 13.29 0.78
CA LEU A 33 8.07 14.02 1.60
C LEU A 33 9.45 14.01 0.94
N LEU A 34 9.92 12.86 0.49
CA LEU A 34 11.21 12.75 -0.21
C LEU A 34 11.25 13.60 -1.48
N GLN A 35 10.16 13.64 -2.25
CA GLN A 35 10.03 14.48 -3.44
C GLN A 35 10.18 15.98 -3.12
N THR A 36 9.76 16.40 -1.92
CA THR A 36 9.91 17.80 -1.49
C THR A 36 11.38 18.16 -1.26
N PHE A 37 12.17 17.26 -0.68
CA PHE A 37 13.60 17.49 -0.41
C PHE A 37 14.51 17.16 -1.61
N MET A 38 14.12 16.19 -2.42
CA MET A 38 14.90 15.68 -3.52
C MET A 38 14.05 15.53 -4.78
N PRO A 39 13.62 16.64 -5.41
CA PRO A 39 12.70 16.59 -6.54
C PRO A 39 13.28 15.79 -7.71
N LEU A 40 12.49 14.85 -8.23
CA LEU A 40 12.79 14.06 -9.41
C LEU A 40 12.17 14.75 -10.62
N ASN A 41 12.96 15.65 -11.23
CA ASN A 41 12.55 16.43 -12.40
C ASN A 41 13.20 15.86 -13.67
N VAL A 42 12.41 15.15 -14.47
CA VAL A 42 12.87 14.49 -15.70
C VAL A 42 12.62 15.39 -16.92
N PHE A 43 11.57 16.18 -16.88
CA PHE A 43 11.18 17.09 -17.96
C PHE A 43 11.36 18.55 -17.53
N ALA A 44 11.60 19.45 -18.51
CA ALA A 44 11.62 20.88 -18.26
C ALA A 44 10.21 21.46 -18.01
N ASP A 45 9.18 20.79 -18.54
CA ASP A 45 7.78 21.15 -18.41
C ASP A 45 7.21 20.65 -17.07
N PRO A 46 6.66 21.55 -16.21
CA PRO A 46 6.10 21.18 -14.92
C PRO A 46 4.91 20.20 -15.00
N GLU A 47 4.05 20.33 -16.01
CA GLU A 47 2.90 19.44 -16.19
C GLU A 47 3.34 18.03 -16.55
N LYS A 48 4.33 17.90 -17.44
CA LYS A 48 4.93 16.62 -17.79
C LYS A 48 5.65 15.99 -16.62
N ASN A 49 6.30 16.78 -15.76
CA ASN A 49 6.92 16.25 -14.55
C ASN A 49 5.88 15.74 -13.56
N LYS A 50 4.75 16.43 -13.41
CA LYS A 50 3.65 15.97 -12.56
C LYS A 50 3.08 14.63 -13.07
N ALA A 51 2.77 14.56 -14.36
CA ALA A 51 2.28 13.33 -14.98
C ALA A 51 3.29 12.17 -14.85
N PHE A 52 4.58 12.45 -15.08
CA PHE A 52 5.65 11.48 -14.88
C PHE A 52 5.69 10.98 -13.42
N TRP A 53 5.62 11.89 -12.45
CA TRP A 53 5.65 11.55 -11.04
C TRP A 53 4.47 10.64 -10.65
N ASP A 54 3.28 10.92 -11.16
CA ASP A 54 2.09 10.11 -10.87
C ASP A 54 2.23 8.68 -11.41
N VAL A 55 2.72 8.54 -12.64
CA VAL A 55 3.01 7.22 -13.23
C VAL A 55 4.16 6.53 -12.49
N TYR A 56 5.22 7.27 -12.17
CA TYR A 56 6.40 6.73 -11.50
C TYR A 56 6.07 6.11 -10.14
N LYS A 57 5.24 6.77 -9.32
CA LYS A 57 4.76 6.22 -8.05
C LYS A 57 4.09 4.85 -8.22
N VAL A 58 3.25 4.71 -9.24
CA VAL A 58 2.56 3.45 -9.54
C VAL A 58 3.55 2.38 -9.97
N VAL A 59 4.51 2.71 -10.82
CA VAL A 59 5.51 1.75 -11.34
C VAL A 59 6.40 1.20 -10.21
N ILE A 60 6.92 2.04 -9.33
CA ILE A 60 7.75 1.56 -8.21
C ILE A 60 6.93 0.76 -7.19
N GLN A 61 5.66 1.11 -6.98
CA GLN A 61 4.74 0.34 -6.13
C GLN A 61 4.46 -1.05 -6.73
N PHE A 62 4.31 -1.13 -8.06
CA PHE A 62 4.17 -2.40 -8.75
C PHE A 62 5.38 -3.33 -8.52
N GLY A 63 6.60 -2.78 -8.46
CA GLY A 63 7.80 -3.54 -8.09
C GLY A 63 7.70 -4.19 -6.71
N SER A 64 7.18 -3.47 -5.72
CA SER A 64 6.93 -4.02 -4.37
C SER A 64 5.86 -5.13 -4.38
N ILE A 65 4.77 -4.95 -5.12
CA ILE A 65 3.73 -5.97 -5.28
C ILE A 65 4.30 -7.24 -5.94
N LEU A 66 5.11 -7.06 -6.99
CA LEU A 66 5.75 -8.18 -7.68
C LEU A 66 6.65 -8.99 -6.74
N SER A 67 7.37 -8.34 -5.84
CA SER A 67 8.21 -9.03 -4.84
C SER A 67 7.38 -9.93 -3.92
N VAL A 68 6.19 -9.49 -3.49
CA VAL A 68 5.26 -10.32 -2.69
C VAL A 68 4.77 -11.52 -3.50
N LEU A 69 4.38 -11.31 -4.75
CA LEU A 69 3.95 -12.41 -5.63
C LEU A 69 5.05 -13.45 -5.81
N LEU A 70 6.30 -13.03 -5.99
CA LEU A 70 7.43 -13.94 -6.14
C LEU A 70 7.75 -14.70 -4.85
N LEU A 71 7.82 -14.01 -3.71
CA LEU A 71 8.13 -14.62 -2.41
C LEU A 71 7.05 -15.60 -1.94
N TYR A 72 5.80 -15.25 -2.14
CA TYR A 72 4.65 -16.03 -1.67
C TYR A 72 3.99 -16.87 -2.78
N TRP A 73 4.66 -17.01 -3.96
CA TRP A 73 4.13 -17.75 -5.10
C TRP A 73 3.54 -19.10 -4.73
N LYS A 74 4.29 -19.90 -3.96
CA LYS A 74 3.86 -21.24 -3.51
C LYS A 74 2.63 -21.24 -2.59
N ARG A 75 2.31 -20.09 -1.98
CA ARG A 75 1.14 -19.91 -1.10
C ARG A 75 -0.05 -19.31 -1.82
N LEU A 76 0.19 -18.59 -2.93
CA LEU A 76 -0.82 -17.85 -3.67
C LEU A 76 -1.25 -18.58 -4.95
N CYS A 77 -0.40 -19.44 -5.53
CA CYS A 77 -0.68 -20.13 -6.78
C CYS A 77 -1.26 -21.53 -6.53
N PRO A 78 -2.50 -21.82 -6.99
CA PRO A 78 -3.12 -23.13 -6.84
C PRO A 78 -2.67 -24.15 -7.90
N LEU A 79 -1.90 -23.71 -8.93
CA LEU A 79 -1.60 -24.49 -10.14
C LEU A 79 -0.37 -25.42 -10.03
N GLY A 80 0.23 -25.56 -8.85
CA GLY A 80 1.39 -26.45 -8.66
C GLY A 80 1.01 -27.93 -8.77
N LYS A 81 1.79 -28.74 -9.52
CA LYS A 81 1.57 -30.19 -9.71
C LYS A 81 1.48 -30.99 -8.39
N ASN A 82 2.06 -30.48 -7.30
CA ASN A 82 2.14 -31.17 -5.99
C ASN A 82 1.30 -30.46 -4.90
N VAL A 83 0.31 -29.64 -5.28
CA VAL A 83 -0.56 -28.97 -4.31
C VAL A 83 -1.72 -29.90 -3.95
N SER A 84 -1.82 -30.32 -2.68
CA SER A 84 -2.92 -31.16 -2.19
C SER A 84 -4.27 -30.43 -2.31
N GLU A 85 -5.37 -31.16 -2.48
CA GLU A 85 -6.72 -30.59 -2.64
C GLU A 85 -7.14 -29.69 -1.47
N PRO A 86 -6.90 -30.03 -0.18
CA PRO A 86 -7.22 -29.12 0.91
C PRO A 86 -6.43 -27.81 0.85
N LYS A 87 -5.17 -27.84 0.37
CA LYS A 87 -4.36 -26.64 0.18
C LYS A 87 -4.88 -25.77 -0.96
N LYS A 88 -5.31 -26.36 -2.07
CA LYS A 88 -5.95 -25.61 -3.17
C LYS A 88 -7.21 -24.90 -2.69
N LYS A 89 -8.08 -25.59 -1.92
CA LYS A 89 -9.28 -25.02 -1.34
C LYS A 89 -8.98 -23.80 -0.47
N ASN A 90 -7.92 -23.88 0.37
CA ASN A 90 -7.50 -22.76 1.19
C ASN A 90 -6.98 -21.57 0.36
N ILE A 91 -6.26 -21.83 -0.75
CA ILE A 91 -5.80 -20.78 -1.66
C ILE A 91 -7.00 -20.10 -2.34
N TYR A 92 -7.97 -20.85 -2.85
CA TYR A 92 -9.18 -20.27 -3.45
C TYR A 92 -10.00 -19.47 -2.43
N HIS A 93 -10.12 -19.98 -1.20
CA HIS A 93 -10.77 -19.24 -0.11
C HIS A 93 -10.04 -17.91 0.16
N THR A 94 -8.70 -17.92 0.23
CA THR A 94 -7.91 -16.71 0.42
C THR A 94 -8.17 -15.70 -0.69
N TRP A 95 -8.15 -16.12 -1.96
CA TRP A 95 -8.45 -15.22 -3.08
C TRP A 95 -9.88 -14.66 -3.03
N LEU A 96 -10.85 -15.50 -2.67
CA LEU A 96 -12.23 -15.04 -2.47
C LEU A 96 -12.30 -13.96 -1.38
N MET A 97 -11.62 -14.14 -0.24
CA MET A 97 -11.59 -13.14 0.82
C MET A 97 -10.89 -11.85 0.39
N VAL A 98 -9.83 -11.94 -0.42
CA VAL A 98 -9.18 -10.76 -1.02
C VAL A 98 -10.16 -10.00 -1.92
N VAL A 99 -10.90 -10.70 -2.78
CA VAL A 99 -11.90 -10.06 -3.65
C VAL A 99 -12.98 -9.36 -2.81
N VAL A 100 -13.51 -10.03 -1.78
CA VAL A 100 -14.52 -9.45 -0.88
C VAL A 100 -13.98 -8.22 -0.15
N ALA A 101 -12.72 -8.27 0.33
CA ALA A 101 -12.07 -7.13 0.97
C ALA A 101 -11.78 -5.97 0.01
N SER A 102 -11.70 -6.22 -1.31
CA SER A 102 -11.46 -5.17 -2.30
C SER A 102 -12.73 -4.41 -2.69
N ILE A 103 -13.93 -4.97 -2.46
CA ILE A 103 -15.20 -4.35 -2.86
C ILE A 103 -15.39 -2.95 -2.27
N PRO A 104 -15.22 -2.73 -0.94
CA PRO A 104 -15.37 -1.39 -0.37
C PRO A 104 -14.34 -0.40 -0.91
N LEU A 105 -13.11 -0.86 -1.16
CA LEU A 105 -12.05 -0.01 -1.70
C LEU A 105 -12.39 0.49 -3.11
N VAL A 106 -12.93 -0.39 -3.97
CA VAL A 106 -13.38 -0.01 -5.33
C VAL A 106 -14.49 1.04 -5.25
N ALA A 107 -15.46 0.88 -4.33
CA ALA A 107 -16.48 1.90 -4.11
C ALA A 107 -15.87 3.22 -3.59
N GLY A 108 -14.87 3.14 -2.71
CA GLY A 108 -14.15 4.31 -2.19
C GLY A 108 -13.34 5.06 -3.26
N MET A 109 -12.90 4.40 -4.33
CA MET A 109 -12.17 5.04 -5.43
C MET A 109 -12.96 6.17 -6.12
N LEU A 110 -14.28 6.16 -6.03
CA LEU A 110 -15.12 7.28 -6.53
C LEU A 110 -14.85 8.59 -5.77
N LEU A 111 -14.27 8.53 -4.58
CA LEU A 111 -13.91 9.68 -3.75
C LEU A 111 -12.43 10.09 -3.92
N ASN A 112 -11.65 9.31 -4.66
CA ASN A 112 -10.18 9.47 -4.75
C ASN A 112 -9.79 10.86 -5.27
N ASP A 113 -10.38 11.31 -6.38
CA ASP A 113 -10.04 12.59 -6.98
C ASP A 113 -10.32 13.77 -6.05
N TRP A 114 -11.42 13.70 -5.30
CA TRP A 114 -11.76 14.71 -4.30
C TRP A 114 -10.77 14.71 -3.14
N ILE A 115 -10.42 13.52 -2.62
CA ILE A 115 -9.46 13.36 -1.53
C ILE A 115 -8.08 13.86 -1.96
N ASP A 116 -7.61 13.47 -3.14
CA ASP A 116 -6.31 13.87 -3.67
C ASP A 116 -6.21 15.39 -3.83
N ASN A 117 -7.26 16.03 -4.36
CA ASN A 117 -7.25 17.47 -4.56
C ASN A 117 -7.22 18.27 -3.24
N VAL A 118 -7.88 17.77 -2.20
CA VAL A 118 -8.01 18.48 -0.91
C VAL A 118 -6.89 18.11 0.07
N MET A 119 -6.44 16.84 0.06
CA MET A 119 -5.60 16.29 1.13
C MET A 119 -4.15 15.99 0.71
N SER A 120 -3.77 16.08 -0.58
CA SER A 120 -2.40 15.75 -1.03
C SER A 120 -1.39 16.88 -0.79
N THR A 121 -1.50 17.62 0.30
CA THR A 121 -0.51 18.61 0.69
C THR A 121 0.51 18.05 1.68
N PRO A 122 1.79 18.48 1.64
CA PRO A 122 2.82 18.01 2.58
C PRO A 122 2.43 18.20 4.06
N TYR A 123 1.70 19.26 4.38
CA TYR A 123 1.22 19.55 5.75
C TYR A 123 0.19 18.52 6.22
N VAL A 124 -0.81 18.19 5.39
CA VAL A 124 -1.82 17.18 5.72
C VAL A 124 -1.15 15.82 5.88
N ILE A 125 -0.23 15.46 4.97
CA ILE A 125 0.52 14.20 5.04
C ILE A 125 1.35 14.12 6.33
N GLY A 126 2.04 15.21 6.71
CA GLY A 126 2.79 15.25 7.96
C GLY A 126 1.89 15.05 9.19
N ILE A 127 0.75 15.70 9.24
CA ILE A 127 -0.24 15.56 10.34
C ILE A 127 -0.78 14.14 10.39
N THR A 128 -1.17 13.55 9.25
CA THR A 128 -1.69 12.19 9.21
C THR A 128 -0.64 11.17 9.63
N LEU A 129 0.61 11.31 9.21
CA LEU A 129 1.71 10.43 9.64
C LEU A 129 1.91 10.48 11.16
N ILE A 130 1.87 11.68 11.78
CA ILE A 130 2.00 11.84 13.24
C ILE A 130 0.81 11.18 13.95
N LEU A 131 -0.41 11.45 13.51
CA LEU A 131 -1.62 10.87 14.11
C LEU A 131 -1.64 9.35 14.05
N TYR A 132 -1.32 8.79 12.88
CA TYR A 132 -1.25 7.33 12.74
C TYR A 132 -0.08 6.72 13.51
N GLY A 133 1.07 7.40 13.58
CA GLY A 133 2.20 6.97 14.42
C GLY A 133 1.80 6.86 15.89
N ILE A 134 1.13 7.88 16.42
CA ILE A 134 0.60 7.87 17.81
C ILE A 134 -0.43 6.75 18.00
N LEU A 135 -1.35 6.58 17.05
CA LEU A 135 -2.36 5.51 17.09
C LEU A 135 -1.72 4.12 17.11
N PHE A 136 -0.68 3.88 16.30
CA PHE A 136 0.03 2.60 16.27
C PHE A 136 0.76 2.31 17.58
N ILE A 137 1.45 3.30 18.15
CA ILE A 137 2.11 3.14 19.47
C ILE A 137 1.06 2.78 20.53
N TRP A 138 -0.09 3.45 20.51
CA TRP A 138 -1.17 3.18 21.45
C TRP A 138 -1.78 1.78 21.26
N MET A 139 -1.98 1.35 20.02
CA MET A 139 -2.49 0.01 19.70
C MET A 139 -1.50 -1.09 20.06
N GLU A 140 -0.19 -0.87 19.85
CA GLU A 140 0.84 -1.85 20.16
C GLU A 140 0.99 -2.09 21.66
N ASN A 141 0.80 -1.05 22.46
CA ASN A 141 0.85 -1.14 23.93
C ASN A 141 -0.38 -1.81 24.55
N ARG A 142 -1.38 -2.22 23.76
CA ARG A 142 -2.54 -2.96 24.25
C ARG A 142 -2.33 -4.46 24.16
N GLU A 143 -2.83 -5.20 25.15
CA GLU A 143 -2.90 -6.65 25.06
C GLU A 143 -3.80 -7.08 23.91
N LYS A 144 -3.22 -7.77 22.92
CA LYS A 144 -3.92 -8.26 21.74
C LYS A 144 -4.41 -9.69 22.00
N LYS A 145 -5.73 -9.90 21.99
CA LYS A 145 -6.32 -11.24 21.97
C LYS A 145 -6.60 -11.62 20.52
N TYR A 146 -5.77 -12.48 19.94
CA TYR A 146 -5.97 -12.97 18.59
C TYR A 146 -7.13 -13.97 18.55
N THR A 147 -8.14 -13.71 17.73
CA THR A 147 -9.29 -14.60 17.50
C THR A 147 -9.17 -15.39 16.20
N ILE A 148 -8.21 -15.06 15.36
CA ILE A 148 -7.94 -15.71 14.08
C ILE A 148 -6.43 -15.97 14.00
N GLU A 149 -6.07 -17.25 13.89
CA GLU A 149 -4.67 -17.67 13.77
C GLU A 149 -4.30 -18.01 12.32
N HIS A 150 -5.29 -18.36 11.51
CA HIS A 150 -5.08 -18.76 10.12
C HIS A 150 -6.00 -18.01 9.14
N VAL A 151 -5.48 -17.71 7.97
CA VAL A 151 -6.23 -17.01 6.90
C VAL A 151 -7.49 -17.78 6.49
N SER A 152 -7.49 -19.12 6.58
CA SER A 152 -8.65 -19.96 6.29
C SER A 152 -9.84 -19.76 7.26
N GLN A 153 -9.63 -19.08 8.39
CA GLN A 153 -10.67 -18.77 9.38
C GLN A 153 -11.34 -17.40 9.12
N ILE A 154 -10.84 -16.63 8.14
CA ILE A 154 -11.41 -15.35 7.78
C ILE A 154 -12.76 -15.58 7.10
N THR A 155 -13.81 -14.99 7.66
CA THR A 155 -15.16 -15.03 7.09
C THR A 155 -15.37 -13.87 6.11
N PRO A 156 -16.32 -13.96 5.15
CA PRO A 156 -16.63 -12.85 4.24
C PRO A 156 -16.99 -11.55 4.97
N LYS A 157 -17.68 -11.64 6.11
CA LYS A 157 -18.01 -10.47 6.94
C LYS A 157 -16.76 -9.77 7.47
N LYS A 158 -15.77 -10.55 7.95
CA LYS A 158 -14.51 -10.00 8.44
C LYS A 158 -13.66 -9.45 7.29
N ALA A 159 -13.61 -10.14 6.15
CA ALA A 159 -12.93 -9.65 4.96
C ALA A 159 -13.51 -8.32 4.47
N PHE A 160 -14.85 -8.20 4.42
CA PHE A 160 -15.52 -6.95 4.08
C PHE A 160 -15.19 -5.82 5.08
N GLY A 161 -15.18 -6.15 6.39
CA GLY A 161 -14.75 -5.21 7.44
C GLY A 161 -13.33 -4.69 7.21
N VAL A 162 -12.38 -5.56 6.90
CA VAL A 162 -11.00 -5.14 6.52
C VAL A 162 -11.04 -4.19 5.31
N GLY A 163 -11.86 -4.49 4.30
CA GLY A 163 -12.06 -3.63 3.13
C GLY A 163 -12.61 -2.24 3.48
N MET A 164 -13.53 -2.15 4.45
CA MET A 164 -14.03 -0.86 4.94
C MET A 164 -12.92 -0.01 5.56
N PHE A 165 -12.03 -0.61 6.35
CA PHE A 165 -10.86 0.09 6.90
C PHE A 165 -9.86 0.50 5.82
N GLN A 166 -9.76 -0.24 4.70
CA GLN A 166 -8.91 0.15 3.57
C GLN A 166 -9.34 1.48 2.92
N ILE A 167 -10.60 1.90 3.05
CA ILE A 167 -11.05 3.22 2.55
C ILE A 167 -10.29 4.35 3.23
N LEU A 168 -9.91 4.19 4.51
CA LEU A 168 -9.08 5.19 5.21
C LEU A 168 -7.72 5.39 4.53
N ALA A 169 -7.22 4.37 3.84
CA ALA A 169 -5.95 4.44 3.11
C ALA A 169 -6.00 5.28 1.83
N LEU A 170 -7.17 5.78 1.43
CA LEU A 170 -7.31 6.79 0.36
C LEU A 170 -6.80 8.15 0.83
N VAL A 171 -6.82 8.42 2.15
CA VAL A 171 -6.26 9.66 2.69
C VAL A 171 -4.73 9.60 2.63
N PRO A 172 -4.07 10.55 1.94
CA PRO A 172 -2.61 10.59 1.83
C PRO A 172 -1.94 10.67 3.22
N GLY A 173 -0.91 9.84 3.42
CA GLY A 173 -0.27 9.71 4.73
C GLY A 173 -0.81 8.56 5.57
N THR A 174 -2.03 8.08 5.31
CA THR A 174 -2.55 6.86 5.94
C THR A 174 -1.88 5.63 5.35
N SER A 175 -1.31 4.79 6.20
CA SER A 175 -0.74 3.53 5.75
C SER A 175 -1.83 2.52 5.43
N ARG A 176 -1.84 1.97 4.20
CA ARG A 176 -2.78 0.90 3.81
C ARG A 176 -2.59 -0.35 4.66
N SER A 177 -1.33 -0.79 4.83
CA SER A 177 -1.01 -1.90 5.72
C SER A 177 -1.42 -1.59 7.16
N GLY A 178 -1.16 -0.37 7.64
CA GLY A 178 -1.56 0.05 8.97
C GLY A 178 -3.06 0.10 9.20
N SER A 179 -3.86 0.47 8.21
CA SER A 179 -5.32 0.49 8.34
C SER A 179 -5.96 -0.91 8.36
N THR A 180 -5.21 -1.95 7.98
CA THR A 180 -5.72 -3.33 7.88
C THR A 180 -5.19 -4.28 8.96
N ILE A 181 -4.18 -3.87 9.72
CA ILE A 181 -3.64 -4.59 10.87
C ILE A 181 -4.47 -4.29 12.14
#